data_4d21dfb38c9601ae93b01728b817d47b
#
_entry.id   4d21dfb38c9601ae93b01728b817d47b
#
_cell.length_a   1.000
_cell.length_b   1.000
_cell.length_c   1.000
_cell.angle_alpha   90.00
_cell.angle_beta   90.00
_cell.angle_gamma   90.00
#
_symmetry.space_group_name_H-M   'P 1'
#
loop_
_entity.id
_entity.type
_entity.pdbx_description
1 polymer ?
#
loop_
_entity_poly.entity_id
_entity_poly.type
_entity_poly.pdbx_seq_one_letter_code
_entity_poly.pdbx_strand_id
1 'polypeptide(L)'
;GSFRYDGSSRFGVNNKWAPFWSIGAKYRISNESFMENTKSWLTDLTIRGSYGTVGNQDIGYYAAMGLYNYGYSYNGKPGAIPYQIANPDLKWETVAKADIGIHAVFFERLTLEVDYYNQRTKDMIFDVPLSYTTGFGSILKNVGEMENKGIEFLINANVLRNKDFSWDVRFTGTCLLYTSPS
;
A
#
# COMPACT_ATOMS: atom_id res chain seq x y z
N GLY A 1 -2.21 16.87 5.81
CA GLY A 1 -1.49 16.24 4.72
C GLY A 1 0.00 16.11 5.01
N SER A 2 0.68 15.26 4.31
CA SER A 2 2.13 15.09 4.36
C SER A 2 2.72 15.07 2.95
N PHE A 3 3.97 15.48 2.84
CA PHE A 3 4.76 15.40 1.63
C PHE A 3 6.17 14.94 1.98
N ARG A 4 6.73 14.00 1.18
CA ARG A 4 8.10 13.53 1.30
C ARG A 4 8.74 13.47 -0.07
N TYR A 5 10.04 13.70 -0.10
CA TYR A 5 10.87 13.51 -1.28
C TYR A 5 12.00 12.54 -0.91
N ASP A 6 11.84 11.30 -1.30
CA ASP A 6 12.70 10.21 -0.87
C ASP A 6 13.71 9.85 -1.99
N GLY A 7 14.94 9.52 -1.59
CA GLY A 7 15.98 9.08 -2.52
C GLY A 7 16.56 7.75 -2.12
N SER A 8 16.83 6.89 -3.11
CA SER A 8 17.46 5.59 -2.91
C SER A 8 18.49 5.29 -4.01
N SER A 9 19.65 4.78 -3.60
CA SER A 9 20.72 4.35 -4.50
C SER A 9 20.45 2.99 -5.16
N ARG A 10 19.38 2.29 -4.76
CA ARG A 10 18.99 0.98 -5.31
C ARG A 10 18.40 1.10 -6.71
N PHE A 11 17.84 2.26 -7.04
CA PHE A 11 17.20 2.55 -8.31
C PHE A 11 18.16 3.10 -9.35
N GLY A 12 17.69 3.11 -10.58
CA GLY A 12 18.43 3.62 -11.72
C GLY A 12 18.84 5.09 -11.53
N VAL A 13 19.94 5.47 -12.15
CA VAL A 13 20.50 6.84 -12.03
C VAL A 13 19.49 7.92 -12.39
N ASN A 14 18.54 7.62 -13.30
CA ASN A 14 17.51 8.54 -13.75
C ASN A 14 16.31 8.65 -12.77
N ASN A 15 16.14 7.68 -11.86
CA ASN A 15 14.94 7.54 -11.04
C ASN A 15 15.22 7.33 -9.54
N LYS A 16 16.35 7.86 -9.05
CA LYS A 16 16.74 7.73 -7.63
C LYS A 16 15.78 8.40 -6.67
N TRP A 17 15.13 9.49 -7.12
CA TRP A 17 14.30 10.35 -6.28
C TRP A 17 12.84 10.26 -6.69
N ALA A 18 11.96 10.18 -5.71
CA ALA A 18 10.52 10.16 -5.95
C ALA A 18 9.74 10.97 -4.90
N PRO A 19 8.72 11.75 -5.33
CA PRO A 19 7.82 12.45 -4.41
C PRO A 19 6.70 11.52 -3.94
N PHE A 20 6.39 11.58 -2.64
CA PHE A 20 5.25 10.90 -2.03
C PHE A 20 4.47 11.88 -1.18
N TRP A 21 3.16 11.75 -1.18
CA TRP A 21 2.29 12.65 -0.46
C TRP A 21 1.03 11.97 0.02
N SER A 22 0.42 12.53 1.05
CA SER A 22 -0.88 12.09 1.50
C SER A 22 -1.73 13.26 1.99
N ILE A 23 -3.02 13.14 1.81
CA ILE A 23 -4.02 14.05 2.33
C ILE A 23 -5.15 13.24 2.97
N GLY A 24 -5.68 13.72 4.07
CA GLY A 24 -6.83 13.11 4.73
C GLY A 24 -7.67 14.15 5.43
N ALA A 25 -8.95 13.88 5.51
CA ALA A 25 -9.93 14.67 6.21
C ALA A 25 -10.84 13.78 7.05
N LYS A 26 -11.26 14.30 8.20
CA LYS A 26 -12.23 13.69 9.10
C LYS A 26 -13.26 14.75 9.48
N TYR A 27 -14.53 14.41 9.29
CA TYR A 27 -15.62 15.32 9.62
C TYR A 27 -16.63 14.62 10.54
N ARG A 28 -16.88 15.23 11.70
CA ARG A 28 -17.83 14.72 12.67
C ARG A 28 -19.17 15.42 12.47
N ILE A 29 -20.07 14.73 11.80
CA ILE A 29 -21.40 15.24 11.45
C ILE A 29 -22.26 15.39 12.71
N SER A 30 -22.12 14.52 13.69
CA SER A 30 -22.87 14.57 14.95
C SER A 30 -22.68 15.85 15.78
N ASN A 31 -21.65 16.67 15.47
CA ASN A 31 -21.44 17.94 16.13
C ASN A 31 -22.27 19.09 15.53
N GLU A 32 -22.89 18.88 14.38
CA GLU A 32 -23.66 19.90 13.70
C GLU A 32 -25.02 20.15 14.35
N SER A 33 -25.50 21.39 14.30
CA SER A 33 -26.75 21.79 14.96
C SER A 33 -27.99 21.10 14.39
N PHE A 34 -27.98 20.72 13.10
CA PHE A 34 -29.08 19.96 12.48
C PHE A 34 -29.19 18.51 12.99
N MET A 35 -28.14 18.00 13.65
CA MET A 35 -28.11 16.65 14.23
C MET A 35 -28.53 16.60 15.70
N GLU A 36 -28.87 17.73 16.32
CA GLU A 36 -29.26 17.77 17.74
C GLU A 36 -30.44 16.87 18.07
N ASN A 37 -31.44 16.82 17.20
CA ASN A 37 -32.62 15.97 17.39
C ASN A 37 -32.34 14.46 17.25
N THR A 38 -31.21 14.09 16.66
CA THR A 38 -30.82 12.69 16.44
C THR A 38 -29.92 12.13 17.54
N LYS A 39 -29.37 12.97 18.41
CA LYS A 39 -28.43 12.58 19.49
C LYS A 39 -28.96 11.53 20.45
N SER A 40 -30.31 11.40 20.56
CA SER A 40 -30.95 10.39 21.40
C SER A 40 -30.72 8.94 20.92
N TRP A 41 -30.51 8.74 19.63
CA TRP A 41 -30.31 7.42 19.03
C TRP A 41 -29.00 7.31 18.24
N LEU A 42 -28.50 8.42 17.65
CA LEU A 42 -27.22 8.48 16.91
C LEU A 42 -26.26 9.40 17.65
N THR A 43 -25.43 8.82 18.50
CA THR A 43 -24.54 9.56 19.42
C THR A 43 -23.30 10.11 18.72
N ASP A 44 -22.76 9.35 17.77
CA ASP A 44 -21.63 9.81 16.93
C ASP A 44 -21.86 9.40 15.48
N LEU A 45 -21.58 10.32 14.58
CA LEU A 45 -21.50 10.07 13.17
C LEU A 45 -20.31 10.83 12.61
N THR A 46 -19.34 10.07 12.12
CA THR A 46 -18.10 10.61 11.59
C THR A 46 -17.82 10.00 10.21
N ILE A 47 -17.46 10.84 9.25
CA ILE A 47 -16.95 10.43 7.95
C ILE A 47 -15.47 10.75 7.89
N ARG A 48 -14.67 9.85 7.35
CA ARG A 48 -13.25 10.03 7.08
C ARG A 48 -12.92 9.68 5.64
N GLY A 49 -11.94 10.36 5.09
CA GLY A 49 -11.40 10.04 3.78
C GLY A 49 -9.93 10.36 3.72
N SER A 50 -9.16 9.51 3.06
CA SER A 50 -7.74 9.75 2.83
C SER A 50 -7.33 9.27 1.44
N TYR A 51 -6.32 9.94 0.89
CA TYR A 51 -5.64 9.53 -0.33
C TYR A 51 -4.17 9.81 -0.20
N GLY A 52 -3.34 8.88 -0.66
CA GLY A 52 -1.90 9.08 -0.61
C GLY A 52 -1.13 8.11 -1.49
N THR A 53 0.14 8.44 -1.70
CA THR A 53 1.10 7.61 -2.42
C THR A 53 2.28 7.28 -1.52
N VAL A 54 2.81 6.06 -1.67
CA VAL A 54 4.01 5.59 -1.00
C VAL A 54 4.85 4.76 -1.96
N GLY A 55 6.18 4.89 -1.85
CA GLY A 55 7.12 4.09 -2.62
C GLY A 55 7.57 2.85 -1.86
N ASN A 56 7.72 1.76 -2.60
CA ASN A 56 8.39 0.56 -2.10
C ASN A 56 9.80 0.49 -2.69
N GLN A 57 10.81 0.25 -1.83
CA GLN A 57 12.22 0.11 -2.20
C GLN A 57 12.79 -1.27 -1.82
N ASP A 58 11.93 -2.25 -1.59
CA ASP A 58 12.37 -3.61 -1.20
C ASP A 58 12.91 -4.38 -2.40
N ILE A 59 14.08 -3.95 -2.87
CA ILE A 59 14.89 -4.57 -3.93
C ILE A 59 16.34 -4.69 -3.48
N GLY A 60 17.11 -5.54 -4.16
CA GLY A 60 18.53 -5.74 -3.88
C GLY A 60 19.35 -4.43 -3.95
N TYR A 61 20.43 -4.34 -3.18
CA TYR A 61 21.23 -3.11 -3.07
C TYR A 61 21.81 -2.60 -4.40
N TYR A 62 22.08 -3.49 -5.34
CA TYR A 62 22.69 -3.18 -6.64
C TYR A 62 21.77 -3.54 -7.81
N ALA A 63 20.45 -3.54 -7.57
CA ALA A 63 19.46 -4.02 -8.53
C ALA A 63 19.49 -3.31 -9.89
N ALA A 64 19.83 -2.02 -9.91
CA ALA A 64 19.92 -1.22 -11.13
C ALA A 64 21.29 -1.26 -11.80
N MET A 65 22.30 -1.86 -11.18
CA MET A 65 23.68 -1.82 -11.66
C MET A 65 24.01 -3.04 -12.52
N GLY A 66 24.94 -2.86 -13.46
CA GLY A 66 25.61 -3.96 -14.14
C GLY A 66 26.68 -4.58 -13.24
N LEU A 67 26.59 -5.88 -13.05
CA LEU A 67 27.52 -6.60 -12.17
C LEU A 67 28.30 -7.65 -12.96
N TYR A 68 29.51 -7.92 -12.47
CA TYR A 68 30.42 -8.92 -13.02
C TYR A 68 30.77 -9.95 -11.96
N ASN A 69 30.82 -11.22 -12.35
CA ASN A 69 31.38 -12.29 -11.53
C ASN A 69 32.85 -12.48 -11.91
N TYR A 70 33.71 -12.49 -10.88
CA TYR A 70 35.12 -12.78 -10.97
C TYR A 70 35.38 -14.24 -10.52
N GLY A 71 36.54 -14.77 -10.84
CA GLY A 71 36.96 -16.13 -10.47
C GLY A 71 36.87 -17.12 -11.64
N TYR A 72 36.58 -16.63 -12.83
CA TYR A 72 36.73 -17.40 -14.06
C TYR A 72 38.17 -17.29 -14.58
N SER A 73 38.64 -18.35 -15.24
CA SER A 73 39.96 -18.39 -15.85
C SER A 73 39.81 -18.73 -17.34
N TYR A 74 40.46 -17.95 -18.17
CA TYR A 74 40.62 -18.27 -19.58
C TYR A 74 42.10 -18.35 -19.94
N ASN A 75 42.54 -19.51 -20.39
CA ASN A 75 43.91 -19.77 -20.77
C ASN A 75 44.93 -19.41 -19.65
N GLY A 76 44.60 -19.75 -18.38
CA GLY A 76 45.43 -19.50 -17.20
C GLY A 76 45.46 -18.04 -16.70
N LYS A 77 44.66 -17.15 -17.31
CA LYS A 77 44.51 -15.74 -16.89
C LYS A 77 43.19 -15.52 -16.16
N PRO A 78 43.15 -14.69 -15.10
CA PRO A 78 41.90 -14.30 -14.43
C PRO A 78 40.96 -13.65 -15.42
N GLY A 79 39.70 -14.04 -15.38
CA GLY A 79 38.61 -13.50 -16.19
C GLY A 79 37.42 -13.03 -15.36
N ALA A 80 36.60 -12.17 -15.93
CA ALA A 80 35.33 -11.73 -15.39
C ALA A 80 34.26 -11.89 -16.46
N ILE A 81 33.08 -12.34 -16.05
CA ILE A 81 31.92 -12.44 -16.93
C ILE A 81 30.80 -11.55 -16.41
N PRO A 82 30.04 -10.89 -17.31
CA PRO A 82 28.86 -10.14 -16.91
C PRO A 82 27.86 -11.08 -16.22
N TYR A 83 27.34 -10.65 -15.08
CA TYR A 83 26.37 -11.40 -14.30
C TYR A 83 24.96 -10.77 -14.35
N GLN A 84 24.90 -9.44 -14.31
CA GLN A 84 23.65 -8.69 -14.29
C GLN A 84 23.72 -7.52 -15.24
N ILE A 85 22.64 -7.31 -16.01
CA ILE A 85 22.49 -6.16 -16.91
C ILE A 85 22.10 -4.94 -16.09
N ALA A 86 22.73 -3.79 -16.39
CA ALA A 86 22.32 -2.50 -15.85
C ALA A 86 20.94 -2.08 -16.36
N ASN A 87 20.11 -1.56 -15.47
CA ASN A 87 18.87 -0.86 -15.82
C ASN A 87 18.87 0.56 -15.22
N PRO A 88 19.37 1.56 -15.94
CA PRO A 88 19.43 2.94 -15.46
C PRO A 88 18.03 3.58 -15.28
N ASP A 89 17.00 2.99 -15.87
CA ASP A 89 15.61 3.47 -15.84
C ASP A 89 14.76 2.75 -14.78
N LEU A 90 15.36 1.83 -14.01
CA LEU A 90 14.67 1.16 -12.92
C LEU A 90 14.17 2.19 -11.90
N LYS A 91 12.86 2.24 -11.66
CA LYS A 91 12.20 3.23 -10.80
C LYS A 91 11.48 2.61 -9.63
N TRP A 92 11.03 3.46 -8.72
CA TRP A 92 10.25 3.08 -7.57
C TRP A 92 8.94 2.39 -7.95
N GLU A 93 8.62 1.31 -7.24
CA GLU A 93 7.27 0.78 -7.20
C GLU A 93 6.41 1.74 -6.38
N THR A 94 5.28 2.17 -6.94
CA THR A 94 4.42 3.18 -6.33
C THR A 94 3.07 2.57 -5.95
N VAL A 95 2.69 2.73 -4.70
CA VAL A 95 1.38 2.33 -4.17
C VAL A 95 0.55 3.59 -3.93
N ALA A 96 -0.56 3.73 -4.65
CA ALA A 96 -1.58 4.74 -4.39
C ALA A 96 -2.72 4.08 -3.60
N LYS A 97 -3.12 4.70 -2.48
CA LYS A 97 -4.17 4.20 -1.62
C LYS A 97 -5.23 5.28 -1.36
N ALA A 98 -6.49 4.92 -1.62
CA ALA A 98 -7.67 5.71 -1.28
C ALA A 98 -8.49 4.95 -0.24
N ASP A 99 -8.88 5.64 0.84
CA ASP A 99 -9.73 5.09 1.89
C ASP A 99 -10.87 6.06 2.16
N ILE A 100 -12.09 5.52 2.29
CA ILE A 100 -13.28 6.27 2.73
C ILE A 100 -13.96 5.43 3.81
N GLY A 101 -14.19 6.01 4.98
CA GLY A 101 -14.79 5.32 6.10
C GLY A 101 -15.90 6.11 6.78
N ILE A 102 -16.86 5.37 7.31
CA ILE A 102 -17.94 5.88 8.14
C ILE A 102 -17.85 5.20 9.49
N HIS A 103 -17.92 6.00 10.55
CA HIS A 103 -18.04 5.55 11.92
C HIS A 103 -19.35 6.08 12.52
N ALA A 104 -20.18 5.20 13.03
CA ALA A 104 -21.45 5.56 13.65
C ALA A 104 -21.61 4.86 14.99
N VAL A 105 -22.11 5.58 16.01
CA VAL A 105 -22.45 5.04 17.32
C VAL A 105 -23.92 5.27 17.59
N PHE A 106 -24.64 4.16 17.80
CA PHE A 106 -26.06 4.16 18.08
C PHE A 106 -26.32 3.84 19.56
N PHE A 107 -27.19 4.61 20.20
CA PHE A 107 -27.66 4.40 21.57
C PHE A 107 -26.53 4.26 22.61
N GLU A 108 -25.33 4.80 22.33
CA GLU A 108 -24.11 4.62 23.14
C GLU A 108 -23.69 3.15 23.34
N ARG A 109 -24.24 2.22 22.57
CA ARG A 109 -24.06 0.77 22.74
C ARG A 109 -23.64 0.03 21.48
N LEU A 110 -24.03 0.51 20.32
CA LEU A 110 -23.73 -0.14 19.05
C LEU A 110 -22.80 0.75 18.24
N THR A 111 -21.59 0.31 18.00
CA THR A 111 -20.63 0.96 17.11
C THR A 111 -20.59 0.21 15.77
N LEU A 112 -20.74 0.95 14.70
CA LEU A 112 -20.61 0.48 13.33
C LEU A 112 -19.46 1.24 12.66
N GLU A 113 -18.51 0.52 12.09
CA GLU A 113 -17.49 1.09 11.19
C GLU A 113 -17.58 0.36 9.85
N VAL A 114 -17.56 1.14 8.78
CA VAL A 114 -17.52 0.64 7.40
C VAL A 114 -16.47 1.43 6.66
N ASP A 115 -15.48 0.74 6.09
CA ASP A 115 -14.40 1.32 5.33
C ASP A 115 -14.37 0.71 3.92
N TYR A 116 -14.32 1.56 2.93
CA TYR A 116 -14.00 1.20 1.55
C TYR A 116 -12.57 1.60 1.25
N TYR A 117 -11.79 0.67 0.73
CA TYR A 117 -10.43 0.95 0.28
C TYR A 117 -10.24 0.60 -1.20
N ASN A 118 -9.36 1.36 -1.85
CA ASN A 118 -8.81 1.05 -3.16
C ASN A 118 -7.30 1.30 -3.12
N GLN A 119 -6.53 0.25 -3.35
CA GLN A 119 -5.08 0.28 -3.41
C GLN A 119 -4.62 -0.14 -4.79
N ARG A 120 -3.85 0.73 -5.46
CA ARG A 120 -3.28 0.47 -6.77
C ARG A 120 -1.76 0.55 -6.70
N THR A 121 -1.12 -0.58 -6.98
CA THR A 121 0.33 -0.68 -7.09
C THR A 121 0.72 -0.59 -8.55
N LYS A 122 1.58 0.36 -8.88
CA LYS A 122 2.11 0.59 -10.23
C LYS A 122 3.61 0.37 -10.25
N ASP A 123 4.11 0.11 -11.47
CA ASP A 123 5.54 -0.04 -11.70
C ASP A 123 6.17 -1.16 -10.86
N MET A 124 5.43 -2.25 -10.64
CA MET A 124 5.91 -3.42 -9.91
C MET A 124 7.18 -3.96 -10.57
N ILE A 125 8.16 -4.31 -9.75
CA ILE A 125 9.47 -4.75 -10.22
C ILE A 125 9.50 -6.26 -10.30
N PHE A 126 9.74 -6.78 -11.51
CA PHE A 126 9.86 -8.20 -11.78
C PHE A 126 11.15 -8.53 -12.53
N ASP A 127 11.64 -9.75 -12.31
CA ASP A 127 12.65 -10.36 -13.15
C ASP A 127 12.02 -10.81 -14.47
N VAL A 128 12.32 -10.07 -15.53
CA VAL A 128 11.84 -10.38 -16.88
C VAL A 128 12.85 -11.29 -17.56
N PRO A 129 12.46 -12.52 -17.95
CA PRO A 129 13.37 -13.45 -18.60
C PRO A 129 13.82 -12.91 -19.96
N LEU A 130 15.09 -13.11 -20.27
CA LEU A 130 15.68 -12.73 -21.54
C LEU A 130 16.02 -13.96 -22.39
N SER A 131 16.10 -13.78 -23.71
CA SER A 131 16.64 -14.82 -24.57
C SER A 131 18.11 -15.12 -24.19
N TYR A 132 18.46 -16.38 -24.06
CA TYR A 132 19.83 -16.82 -23.77
C TYR A 132 20.88 -16.30 -24.79
N THR A 133 20.45 -15.88 -25.96
CA THR A 133 21.33 -15.25 -26.96
C THR A 133 21.91 -13.90 -26.50
N THR A 134 21.31 -13.28 -25.47
CA THR A 134 21.81 -12.05 -24.84
C THR A 134 22.99 -12.31 -23.89
N GLY A 135 23.21 -13.56 -23.50
CA GLY A 135 24.18 -13.93 -22.46
C GLY A 135 23.69 -13.74 -21.02
N PHE A 136 22.40 -13.36 -20.81
CA PHE A 136 21.81 -13.12 -19.50
C PHE A 136 20.49 -13.89 -19.35
N GLY A 137 20.17 -14.30 -18.12
CA GLY A 137 18.92 -15.02 -17.84
C GLY A 137 17.70 -14.09 -17.70
N SER A 138 17.88 -12.94 -17.07
CA SER A 138 16.79 -11.98 -16.78
C SER A 138 17.30 -10.56 -16.63
N ILE A 139 16.38 -9.62 -16.59
CA ILE A 139 16.61 -8.22 -16.24
C ILE A 139 15.47 -7.72 -15.35
N LEU A 140 15.79 -6.99 -14.29
CA LEU A 140 14.82 -6.29 -13.45
C LEU A 140 14.20 -5.13 -14.22
N LYS A 141 12.86 -5.14 -14.33
CA LYS A 141 12.10 -4.05 -14.97
C LYS A 141 10.84 -3.74 -14.17
N ASN A 142 10.41 -2.48 -14.28
CA ASN A 142 9.10 -2.07 -13.82
C ASN A 142 8.06 -2.49 -14.87
N VAL A 143 7.42 -3.63 -14.59
CA VAL A 143 6.38 -4.20 -15.44
C VAL A 143 5.26 -4.71 -14.53
N GLY A 144 4.04 -4.41 -14.91
CA GLY A 144 2.87 -4.86 -14.15
C GLY A 144 2.30 -3.81 -13.21
N GLU A 145 1.05 -4.04 -12.96
CA GLU A 145 0.20 -3.24 -12.10
C GLU A 145 -0.74 -4.17 -11.33
N MET A 146 -1.11 -3.82 -10.12
CA MET A 146 -2.06 -4.57 -9.32
C MET A 146 -3.04 -3.61 -8.66
N GLU A 147 -4.32 -3.94 -8.71
CA GLU A 147 -5.37 -3.21 -8.00
C GLU A 147 -6.08 -4.12 -7.01
N ASN A 148 -6.18 -3.66 -5.76
CA ASN A 148 -6.92 -4.31 -4.70
C ASN A 148 -7.96 -3.33 -4.16
N LYS A 149 -9.23 -3.72 -4.15
CA LYS A 149 -10.30 -2.93 -3.57
C LYS A 149 -11.28 -3.79 -2.80
N GLY A 150 -11.80 -3.25 -1.73
CA GLY A 150 -12.69 -4.00 -0.86
C GLY A 150 -13.43 -3.12 0.13
N ILE A 151 -14.27 -3.79 0.90
CA ILE A 151 -15.01 -3.20 2.01
C ILE A 151 -14.65 -3.97 3.28
N GLU A 152 -14.36 -3.23 4.33
CA GLU A 152 -14.16 -3.74 5.68
C GLU A 152 -15.27 -3.20 6.57
N PHE A 153 -15.74 -4.03 7.51
CA PHE A 153 -16.72 -3.58 8.48
C PHE A 153 -16.45 -4.17 9.86
N LEU A 154 -16.78 -3.36 10.84
CA LEU A 154 -16.72 -3.73 12.26
C LEU A 154 -18.04 -3.32 12.91
N ILE A 155 -18.62 -4.28 13.62
CA ILE A 155 -19.79 -4.06 14.47
C ILE A 155 -19.37 -4.43 15.90
N ASN A 156 -19.53 -3.49 16.83
CA ASN A 156 -19.29 -3.72 18.25
C ASN A 156 -20.55 -3.35 19.02
N ALA A 157 -21.15 -4.32 19.68
CA ALA A 157 -22.38 -4.15 20.44
C ALA A 157 -22.15 -4.45 21.92
N ASN A 158 -22.42 -3.48 22.78
CA ASN A 158 -22.54 -3.69 24.22
C ASN A 158 -23.95 -4.18 24.54
N VAL A 159 -24.12 -5.50 24.63
CA VAL A 159 -25.44 -6.16 24.77
C VAL A 159 -26.00 -5.99 26.18
N LEU A 160 -25.13 -6.19 27.17
CA LEU A 160 -25.50 -6.06 28.59
C LEU A 160 -24.38 -5.33 29.34
N ARG A 161 -24.78 -4.36 30.15
CA ARG A 161 -23.86 -3.66 31.04
C ARG A 161 -24.55 -3.36 32.35
N ASN A 162 -24.22 -4.15 33.37
CA ASN A 162 -24.63 -3.98 34.74
C ASN A 162 -23.42 -3.72 35.63
N LYS A 163 -23.62 -3.48 36.92
CA LYS A 163 -22.53 -3.24 37.89
C LYS A 163 -21.56 -4.41 38.00
N ASP A 164 -22.07 -5.64 37.87
CA ASP A 164 -21.32 -6.88 38.11
C ASP A 164 -21.04 -7.68 36.82
N PHE A 165 -21.65 -7.29 35.69
CA PHE A 165 -21.53 -8.05 34.44
C PHE A 165 -21.58 -7.13 33.21
N SER A 166 -20.65 -7.37 32.29
CA SER A 166 -20.63 -6.72 30.97
C SER A 166 -20.50 -7.79 29.89
N TRP A 167 -21.34 -7.67 28.87
CA TRP A 167 -21.27 -8.53 27.69
C TRP A 167 -21.19 -7.70 26.42
N ASP A 168 -20.05 -7.81 25.78
CA ASP A 168 -19.73 -7.14 24.52
C ASP A 168 -19.59 -8.17 23.41
N VAL A 169 -20.18 -7.89 22.26
CA VAL A 169 -20.07 -8.73 21.07
C VAL A 169 -19.40 -7.90 19.97
N ARG A 170 -18.32 -8.44 19.40
CA ARG A 170 -17.62 -7.83 18.27
C ARG A 170 -17.70 -8.76 17.06
N PHE A 171 -18.10 -8.19 15.94
CA PHE A 171 -18.09 -8.85 14.65
C PHE A 171 -17.28 -8.02 13.66
N THR A 172 -16.35 -8.66 12.96
CA THR A 172 -15.51 -8.04 11.91
C THR A 172 -15.61 -8.85 10.63
N GLY A 173 -15.65 -8.18 9.52
CA GLY A 173 -15.65 -8.85 8.21
C GLY A 173 -14.94 -7.99 7.16
N THR A 174 -14.36 -8.68 6.18
CA THR A 174 -13.70 -8.06 5.04
C THR A 174 -14.22 -8.72 3.77
N CYS A 175 -14.63 -7.91 2.82
CA CYS A 175 -15.04 -8.36 1.50
C CYS A 175 -14.08 -7.79 0.46
N LEU A 176 -13.24 -8.64 -0.12
CA LEU A 176 -12.39 -8.26 -1.24
C LEU A 176 -13.24 -8.24 -2.51
N LEU A 177 -13.44 -7.06 -3.10
CA LEU A 177 -14.29 -6.87 -4.27
C LEU A 177 -13.55 -7.19 -5.58
N TYR A 178 -12.25 -6.89 -5.60
CA TYR A 178 -11.46 -7.02 -6.82
C TYR A 178 -9.97 -7.10 -6.52
N THR A 179 -9.30 -8.03 -7.16
CA THR A 179 -7.84 -8.09 -7.27
C THR A 179 -7.51 -8.46 -8.71
N SER A 180 -6.80 -7.62 -9.43
CA SER A 180 -6.32 -7.94 -10.77
C SER A 180 -4.86 -7.54 -10.92
N PRO A 181 -4.00 -8.47 -11.30
CA PRO A 181 -2.73 -8.16 -11.91
C PRO A 181 -2.95 -7.83 -13.39
N SER A 182 -2.31 -6.83 -13.91
CA SER A 182 -2.27 -6.48 -15.35
C SER A 182 -0.85 -6.23 -15.80
#